data_e08c39f943b055fb3e62e5bcfa774ee1
#
_entry.id   e08c39f943b055fb3e62e5bcfa774ee1
#
_cell.length_a   1.000
_cell.length_b   1.000
_cell.length_c   1.000
_cell.angle_alpha   90.00
_cell.angle_beta   90.00
_cell.angle_gamma   90.00
#
_symmetry.space_group_name_H-M   'P 1'
#
loop_
_entity.id
_entity.type
_entity.pdbx_description
1 polymer ?
#
loop_
_entity_poly.entity_id
_entity_poly.type
_entity_poly.pdbx_seq_one_letter_code
_entity_poly.pdbx_strand_id
1 'polypeptide(L)'
;NIINWVENNRYLSKNSSSITGLKKISRTPYIKRLYEFFIDDTIKTIVVQKPAQIGLTDWVVDCILWIAVNDPSPTGFFLADQETAKKIMRLRLEPAFKQLGLTKRKKAANKRQDVNKFEIQLTNGFYLAVGWGSSISQTASTSFKRVFCDEINKPGYTMMKDEGDTLDRIEERLETFGDSKFVLLSTPTLDDGQITKRLNSADVIFDFCVPCPFCGTFQPMTFTNIVWKGGNTASKEDVEDSARFKCTSCNGLMTELQRQEAVGLGEMLPRTDKQRYSVVGVQLHRLNSLFKGGNMATIVSRFLEARNDLEKLQNIVNSTFGEPWVPRISSSQDDVQGKVARCRSPHRKGELPPDVVAIVAGVDVQMSGFWYRVRAITSDNSSYAIDGGYLQTIEEVDEIILNKLYNGRKVWRCLIDIGGTKSQESAISKTEETYNWIRSTHGSGVQVFGSKGSSHSMATKIKIGSPIERTPSGKPIPGGLRIIQLNTDLLKDTLFY
;
A
#
# COMPACT_ATOMS: atom_id res chain seq x y z
N ASN A 1 22.64 16.17 -22.72
CA ASN A 1 22.66 15.08 -21.73
C ASN A 1 22.16 15.61 -20.39
N ILE A 2 21.01 15.08 -19.92
CA ILE A 2 20.35 15.51 -18.70
C ILE A 2 21.22 15.29 -17.45
N ILE A 3 22.01 14.21 -17.39
CA ILE A 3 22.89 13.87 -16.25
C ILE A 3 23.94 14.97 -16.07
N ASN A 4 24.64 15.34 -17.14
CA ASN A 4 25.64 16.41 -17.09
C ASN A 4 25.01 17.76 -16.71
N TRP A 5 23.80 18.03 -17.21
CA TRP A 5 23.10 19.25 -16.83
C TRP A 5 22.77 19.27 -15.33
N VAL A 6 22.24 18.16 -14.78
CA VAL A 6 21.91 18.03 -13.36
C VAL A 6 23.16 18.22 -12.49
N GLU A 7 24.26 17.55 -12.81
CA GLU A 7 25.49 17.64 -12.02
C GLU A 7 26.13 19.04 -12.01
N ASN A 8 25.89 19.83 -13.06
CA ASN A 8 26.42 21.18 -13.17
C ASN A 8 25.48 22.29 -12.64
N ASN A 9 24.18 22.02 -12.57
CA ASN A 9 23.17 23.03 -12.28
C ASN A 9 22.36 22.77 -11.00
N ARG A 10 22.31 21.52 -10.52
CA ARG A 10 21.49 21.15 -9.37
C ARG A 10 22.30 21.20 -8.07
N TYR A 11 22.02 22.19 -7.26
CA TYR A 11 22.62 22.33 -5.92
C TYR A 11 21.64 21.86 -4.84
N LEU A 12 22.07 20.98 -3.95
CA LEU A 12 21.31 20.48 -2.83
C LEU A 12 21.56 21.36 -1.60
N SER A 13 20.48 21.90 -1.03
CA SER A 13 20.54 22.73 0.18
C SER A 13 20.43 21.89 1.45
N LYS A 14 20.92 22.41 2.59
CA LYS A 14 20.77 21.78 3.91
C LYS A 14 19.33 21.53 4.31
N ASN A 15 18.39 22.33 3.79
CA ASN A 15 16.97 22.20 4.12
C ASN A 15 16.28 21.04 3.38
N SER A 16 16.87 20.53 2.30
CA SER A 16 16.25 19.51 1.45
C SER A 16 17.06 18.21 1.37
N SER A 17 18.32 18.22 1.80
CA SER A 17 19.22 17.07 1.69
C SER A 17 20.19 16.99 2.86
N SER A 18 20.55 15.78 3.27
CA SER A 18 21.65 15.53 4.22
C SER A 18 23.02 15.83 3.63
N ILE A 19 23.11 15.97 2.31
CA ILE A 19 24.33 16.29 1.57
C ILE A 19 24.11 17.61 0.86
N THR A 20 25.01 18.55 1.06
CA THR A 20 24.96 19.88 0.43
C THR A 20 25.97 19.99 -0.70
N GLY A 21 25.72 20.87 -1.67
CA GLY A 21 26.59 21.11 -2.81
C GLY A 21 25.97 20.66 -4.13
N LEU A 22 26.75 20.65 -5.20
CA LEU A 22 26.32 20.16 -6.49
C LEU A 22 25.95 18.66 -6.39
N LYS A 23 24.81 18.29 -6.97
CA LYS A 23 24.35 16.92 -7.01
C LYS A 23 25.35 16.06 -7.79
N LYS A 24 25.64 14.88 -7.25
CA LYS A 24 26.48 13.87 -7.91
C LYS A 24 25.68 12.59 -8.07
N ILE A 25 25.48 12.18 -9.32
CA ILE A 25 24.69 10.99 -9.66
C ILE A 25 25.39 9.70 -9.18
N SER A 26 26.73 9.72 -9.05
CA SER A 26 27.49 8.62 -8.47
C SER A 26 27.04 8.22 -7.05
N ARG A 27 26.36 9.09 -6.32
CA ARG A 27 25.79 8.79 -4.98
C ARG A 27 24.46 8.04 -5.04
N THR A 28 23.82 8.03 -6.20
CA THR A 28 22.53 7.36 -6.47
C THR A 28 22.59 6.68 -7.85
N PRO A 29 23.52 5.72 -8.06
CA PRO A 29 23.78 5.15 -9.37
C PRO A 29 22.56 4.49 -10.03
N TYR A 30 21.64 3.94 -9.22
CA TYR A 30 20.37 3.37 -9.65
C TYR A 30 19.41 4.39 -10.32
N ILE A 31 19.65 5.70 -10.18
CA ILE A 31 18.83 6.73 -10.83
C ILE A 31 19.36 7.06 -12.24
N LYS A 32 20.61 6.73 -12.54
CA LYS A 32 21.29 7.10 -13.81
C LYS A 32 20.45 6.71 -15.02
N ARG A 33 20.03 5.46 -15.11
CA ARG A 33 19.24 4.94 -16.24
C ARG A 33 17.83 5.54 -16.33
N LEU A 34 17.26 6.00 -15.21
CA LEU A 34 15.97 6.68 -15.19
C LEU A 34 16.02 8.03 -15.92
N TYR A 35 17.14 8.76 -15.85
CA TYR A 35 17.33 9.98 -16.66
C TYR A 35 17.40 9.66 -18.15
N GLU A 36 18.04 8.56 -18.52
CA GLU A 36 18.14 8.11 -19.91
C GLU A 36 16.76 7.70 -20.44
N PHE A 37 15.98 6.91 -19.69
CA PHE A 37 14.60 6.60 -20.03
C PHE A 37 13.71 7.83 -20.16
N PHE A 38 13.95 8.84 -19.31
CA PHE A 38 13.15 10.05 -19.33
C PHE A 38 13.35 10.87 -20.62
N ILE A 39 14.56 10.95 -21.14
CA ILE A 39 14.88 11.72 -22.36
C ILE A 39 14.72 10.90 -23.66
N ASP A 40 14.50 9.59 -23.57
CA ASP A 40 14.29 8.72 -24.73
C ASP A 40 12.84 8.85 -25.22
N ASP A 41 12.65 9.42 -26.41
CA ASP A 41 11.33 9.69 -26.99
C ASP A 41 10.55 8.41 -27.36
N THR A 42 11.22 7.27 -27.46
CA THR A 42 10.56 5.98 -27.71
C THR A 42 9.84 5.46 -26.46
N ILE A 43 10.25 5.86 -25.26
CA ILE A 43 9.64 5.49 -24.00
C ILE A 43 8.56 6.50 -23.66
N LYS A 44 7.31 6.05 -23.55
CA LYS A 44 6.16 6.89 -23.23
C LYS A 44 5.82 6.86 -21.74
N THR A 45 5.91 5.69 -21.11
CA THR A 45 5.56 5.52 -19.70
C THR A 45 6.72 4.90 -18.91
N ILE A 46 7.00 5.47 -17.75
CA ILE A 46 8.00 4.98 -16.79
C ILE A 46 7.30 4.68 -15.47
N VAL A 47 7.31 3.41 -15.05
CA VAL A 47 6.72 2.94 -13.81
C VAL A 47 7.81 2.52 -12.85
N VAL A 48 7.93 3.19 -11.69
CA VAL A 48 8.99 2.89 -10.72
C VAL A 48 8.39 2.45 -9.38
N GLN A 49 8.45 1.17 -9.11
CA GLN A 49 8.18 0.62 -7.79
C GLN A 49 9.44 0.76 -6.92
N LYS A 50 9.34 1.46 -5.83
CA LYS A 50 10.49 1.91 -5.05
C LYS A 50 10.31 1.70 -3.55
N PRO A 51 11.37 1.47 -2.79
CA PRO A 51 11.34 1.66 -1.34
C PRO A 51 11.25 3.16 -0.99
N ALA A 52 10.89 3.45 0.24
CA ALA A 52 10.88 4.83 0.72
C ALA A 52 12.30 5.41 0.83
N GLN A 53 12.46 6.74 0.76
CA GLN A 53 13.71 7.47 1.07
C GLN A 53 14.94 7.09 0.22
N ILE A 54 14.77 6.83 -1.07
CA ILE A 54 15.89 6.59 -2.01
C ILE A 54 16.10 7.72 -3.03
N GLY A 55 15.49 8.89 -2.82
CA GLY A 55 15.75 10.08 -3.61
C GLY A 55 14.98 10.22 -4.92
N LEU A 56 13.94 9.41 -5.18
CA LEU A 56 13.20 9.46 -6.44
C LEU A 56 12.35 10.71 -6.60
N THR A 57 11.74 11.23 -5.54
CA THR A 57 11.04 12.52 -5.60
C THR A 57 12.01 13.67 -5.98
N ASP A 58 13.29 13.57 -5.58
CA ASP A 58 14.32 14.55 -5.96
C ASP A 58 14.73 14.39 -7.42
N TRP A 59 14.73 13.16 -7.96
CA TRP A 59 14.87 12.90 -9.40
C TRP A 59 13.73 13.54 -10.22
N VAL A 60 12.49 13.47 -9.75
CA VAL A 60 11.36 14.17 -10.41
C VAL A 60 11.59 15.68 -10.43
N VAL A 61 12.04 16.27 -9.32
CA VAL A 61 12.38 17.70 -9.26
C VAL A 61 13.47 18.05 -10.29
N ASP A 62 14.50 17.22 -10.43
CA ASP A 62 15.57 17.44 -11.42
C ASP A 62 15.02 17.40 -12.85
N CYS A 63 14.14 16.45 -13.17
CA CYS A 63 13.47 16.37 -14.47
C CYS A 63 12.63 17.62 -14.75
N ILE A 64 11.83 18.08 -13.77
CA ILE A 64 11.04 19.31 -13.89
C ILE A 64 11.91 20.53 -14.15
N LEU A 65 13.01 20.66 -13.44
CA LEU A 65 13.96 21.77 -13.64
C LEU A 65 14.65 21.71 -15.01
N TRP A 66 15.01 20.50 -15.45
CA TRP A 66 15.57 20.29 -16.77
C TRP A 66 14.59 20.66 -17.88
N ILE A 67 13.30 20.24 -17.76
CA ILE A 67 12.23 20.63 -18.67
C ILE A 67 12.11 22.16 -18.72
N ALA A 68 12.07 22.81 -17.57
CA ALA A 68 11.90 24.27 -17.50
C ALA A 68 12.98 25.05 -18.25
N VAL A 69 14.17 24.48 -18.40
CA VAL A 69 15.32 25.14 -19.05
C VAL A 69 15.51 24.66 -20.50
N ASN A 70 15.39 23.35 -20.76
CA ASN A 70 15.86 22.73 -22.00
C ASN A 70 14.71 22.28 -22.95
N ASP A 71 13.51 21.97 -22.42
CA ASP A 71 12.31 21.57 -23.17
C ASP A 71 11.04 22.21 -22.58
N PRO A 72 10.96 23.57 -22.55
CA PRO A 72 9.84 24.26 -21.89
C PRO A 72 8.49 23.79 -22.41
N SER A 73 7.72 23.13 -21.58
CA SER A 73 6.46 22.51 -21.96
C SER A 73 5.49 22.42 -20.78
N PRO A 74 4.17 22.26 -21.02
CA PRO A 74 3.19 22.02 -19.96
C PRO A 74 3.52 20.75 -19.20
N THR A 75 3.71 20.86 -17.89
CA THR A 75 4.13 19.78 -17.00
C THR A 75 3.18 19.68 -15.82
N GLY A 76 2.69 18.47 -15.52
CA GLY A 76 1.91 18.14 -14.34
C GLY A 76 2.74 17.39 -13.31
N PHE A 77 2.62 17.74 -12.03
CA PHE A 77 3.19 16.97 -10.93
C PHE A 77 2.12 16.67 -9.90
N PHE A 78 1.63 15.45 -9.87
CA PHE A 78 0.56 15.00 -8.98
C PHE A 78 1.12 14.23 -7.80
N LEU A 79 0.60 14.52 -6.61
CA LEU A 79 1.01 13.96 -5.33
C LEU A 79 -0.19 13.32 -4.62
N ALA A 80 0.04 12.63 -3.52
CA ALA A 80 -1.01 11.92 -2.81
C ALA A 80 -2.07 12.88 -2.20
N ASP A 81 -1.62 14.01 -1.65
CA ASP A 81 -2.48 14.95 -0.91
C ASP A 81 -1.97 16.39 -1.02
N GLN A 82 -2.84 17.34 -0.66
CA GLN A 82 -2.57 18.77 -0.73
C GLN A 82 -1.42 19.23 0.18
N GLU A 83 -1.30 18.65 1.36
CA GLU A 83 -0.24 19.02 2.31
C GLU A 83 1.13 18.60 1.80
N THR A 84 1.21 17.44 1.16
CA THR A 84 2.43 16.98 0.48
C THR A 84 2.77 17.92 -0.69
N ALA A 85 1.77 18.33 -1.48
CA ALA A 85 1.96 19.26 -2.58
C ALA A 85 2.51 20.63 -2.09
N LYS A 86 1.94 21.19 -1.02
CA LYS A 86 2.44 22.42 -0.39
C LYS A 86 3.89 22.29 0.08
N LYS A 87 4.24 21.16 0.71
CA LYS A 87 5.61 20.89 1.19
C LYS A 87 6.61 20.81 0.04
N ILE A 88 6.26 20.06 -1.02
CA ILE A 88 7.12 19.92 -2.21
C ILE A 88 7.34 21.26 -2.90
N MET A 89 6.28 22.04 -3.11
CA MET A 89 6.40 23.40 -3.66
C MET A 89 7.37 24.25 -2.85
N ARG A 90 7.09 24.40 -1.56
CA ARG A 90 7.83 25.31 -0.67
C ARG A 90 9.28 24.88 -0.39
N LEU A 91 9.51 23.58 -0.17
CA LEU A 91 10.79 23.07 0.33
C LEU A 91 11.73 22.58 -0.79
N ARG A 92 11.19 22.25 -1.98
CA ARG A 92 11.99 21.67 -3.06
C ARG A 92 11.92 22.48 -4.35
N LEU A 93 10.73 22.70 -4.91
CA LEU A 93 10.58 23.34 -6.21
C LEU A 93 10.95 24.83 -6.17
N GLU A 94 10.27 25.63 -5.34
CA GLU A 94 10.54 27.08 -5.28
C GLU A 94 12.02 27.42 -4.99
N PRO A 95 12.70 26.80 -4.01
CA PRO A 95 14.11 27.05 -3.78
C PRO A 95 14.99 26.67 -4.97
N ALA A 96 14.67 25.55 -5.66
CA ALA A 96 15.43 25.08 -6.80
C ALA A 96 15.25 26.00 -8.03
N PHE A 97 14.02 26.44 -8.31
CA PHE A 97 13.73 27.44 -9.36
C PHE A 97 14.44 28.77 -9.07
N LYS A 98 14.41 29.23 -7.81
CA LYS A 98 15.10 30.45 -7.38
C LYS A 98 16.60 30.35 -7.63
N GLN A 99 17.20 29.23 -7.29
CA GLN A 99 18.63 28.99 -7.42
C GLN A 99 19.10 29.03 -8.89
N LEU A 100 18.30 28.51 -9.82
CA LEU A 100 18.56 28.59 -11.25
C LEU A 100 18.24 29.97 -11.84
N GLY A 101 17.87 30.95 -11.04
CA GLY A 101 17.48 32.27 -11.50
C GLY A 101 16.17 32.31 -12.30
N LEU A 102 15.41 31.21 -12.32
CA LEU A 102 14.19 31.07 -13.12
C LEU A 102 13.03 31.92 -12.60
N THR A 103 13.05 32.29 -11.31
CA THR A 103 12.04 33.20 -10.73
C THR A 103 12.02 34.59 -11.38
N LYS A 104 13.14 35.04 -11.92
CA LYS A 104 13.25 36.30 -12.68
C LYS A 104 12.56 36.23 -14.05
N ARG A 105 12.25 35.03 -14.53
CA ARG A 105 11.56 34.75 -15.79
C ARG A 105 10.06 34.56 -15.62
N LYS A 106 9.52 34.64 -14.39
CA LYS A 106 8.07 34.59 -14.15
C LYS A 106 7.40 35.70 -14.97
N LYS A 107 6.37 35.35 -15.72
CA LYS A 107 5.54 36.34 -16.38
C LYS A 107 5.06 37.35 -15.35
N ALA A 108 5.35 38.63 -15.57
CA ALA A 108 4.77 39.70 -14.80
C ALA A 108 3.30 39.87 -15.26
N ALA A 109 2.41 39.05 -14.74
CA ALA A 109 1.00 39.23 -14.91
C ALA A 109 0.44 40.00 -13.72
N ASN A 110 -0.69 40.65 -13.92
CA ASN A 110 -1.34 41.53 -12.96
C ASN A 110 -1.30 41.01 -11.52
N LYS A 111 -0.71 41.80 -10.63
CA LYS A 111 -0.35 41.53 -9.24
C LYS A 111 -1.39 40.86 -8.32
N ARG A 112 -2.60 40.56 -8.79
CA ARG A 112 -3.69 39.95 -8.02
C ARG A 112 -4.10 38.53 -8.43
N GLN A 113 -3.74 38.04 -9.63
CA GLN A 113 -4.19 36.73 -10.15
C GLN A 113 -3.10 35.64 -10.25
N ASP A 114 -1.81 35.97 -10.10
CA ASP A 114 -0.70 35.04 -10.44
C ASP A 114 -0.04 34.30 -9.28
N VAL A 115 -0.62 34.29 -8.10
CA VAL A 115 -0.08 33.51 -7.00
C VAL A 115 -1.01 32.32 -6.72
N ASN A 116 -1.26 31.50 -7.72
CA ASN A 116 -1.66 30.13 -7.41
C ASN A 116 -0.45 29.43 -6.80
N LYS A 117 -0.56 29.05 -5.53
CA LYS A 117 0.52 28.40 -4.76
C LYS A 117 0.98 27.08 -5.35
N PHE A 118 0.28 26.57 -6.36
CA PHE A 118 0.51 25.27 -6.99
C PHE A 118 0.86 25.37 -8.48
N GLU A 119 1.12 26.59 -8.99
CA GLU A 119 1.47 26.78 -10.39
C GLU A 119 2.73 27.64 -10.54
N ILE A 120 3.55 27.31 -11.54
CA ILE A 120 4.68 28.11 -11.97
C ILE A 120 4.61 28.28 -13.47
N GLN A 121 4.53 29.54 -13.93
CA GLN A 121 4.58 29.88 -15.36
C GLN A 121 5.81 30.75 -15.63
N LEU A 122 6.60 30.38 -16.63
CA LEU A 122 7.78 31.13 -17.06
C LEU A 122 7.57 31.80 -18.42
N THR A 123 8.35 32.86 -18.68
CA THR A 123 8.25 33.60 -19.96
C THR A 123 8.69 32.79 -21.19
N ASN A 124 9.41 31.68 -21.02
CA ASN A 124 9.85 30.81 -22.09
C ASN A 124 8.81 29.74 -22.50
N GLY A 125 7.58 29.84 -22.01
CA GLY A 125 6.51 28.90 -22.31
C GLY A 125 6.38 27.70 -21.36
N PHE A 126 7.30 27.54 -20.40
CA PHE A 126 7.18 26.51 -19.37
C PHE A 126 5.99 26.79 -18.44
N TYR A 127 5.18 25.77 -18.21
CA TYR A 127 4.09 25.78 -17.25
C TYR A 127 4.17 24.53 -16.37
N LEU A 128 4.12 24.69 -15.07
CA LEU A 128 4.03 23.60 -14.09
C LEU A 128 2.77 23.77 -13.28
N ALA A 129 1.94 22.72 -13.26
CA ALA A 129 0.86 22.55 -12.29
C ALA A 129 1.23 21.45 -11.29
N VAL A 130 1.16 21.76 -9.99
CA VAL A 130 1.33 20.79 -8.92
C VAL A 130 -0.05 20.49 -8.34
N GLY A 131 -0.50 19.24 -8.48
CA GLY A 131 -1.81 18.78 -8.07
C GLY A 131 -1.75 17.63 -7.07
N TRP A 132 -2.90 17.07 -6.74
CA TRP A 132 -3.03 15.86 -5.94
C TRP A 132 -4.20 15.01 -6.44
N GLY A 133 -4.10 13.69 -6.25
CA GLY A 133 -4.99 12.71 -6.86
C GLY A 133 -6.48 12.91 -6.56
N SER A 134 -6.84 13.42 -5.37
CA SER A 134 -8.23 13.67 -4.98
C SER A 134 -8.82 15.00 -5.50
N SER A 135 -8.07 15.80 -6.28
CA SER A 135 -8.55 17.06 -6.85
C SER A 135 -9.01 16.91 -8.30
N ILE A 136 -10.29 16.73 -8.50
CA ILE A 136 -10.92 16.60 -9.84
C ILE A 136 -10.60 17.80 -10.73
N SER A 137 -10.76 19.01 -10.22
CA SER A 137 -10.59 20.25 -11.01
C SER A 137 -9.16 20.44 -11.53
N GLN A 138 -8.15 19.97 -10.80
CA GLN A 138 -6.75 20.08 -11.21
C GLN A 138 -6.33 19.00 -12.20
N THR A 139 -6.99 17.84 -12.17
CA THR A 139 -6.71 16.74 -13.09
C THR A 139 -7.48 16.85 -14.41
N ALA A 140 -8.52 17.70 -14.51
CA ALA A 140 -9.48 17.69 -15.61
C ALA A 140 -9.30 18.82 -16.66
N SER A 141 -8.57 19.91 -16.37
CA SER A 141 -8.69 21.13 -17.17
C SER A 141 -7.50 21.49 -18.06
N THR A 142 -6.37 20.77 -17.97
CA THR A 142 -5.13 21.14 -18.66
C THR A 142 -4.51 19.94 -19.38
N SER A 143 -4.10 20.13 -20.65
CA SER A 143 -3.28 19.13 -21.36
C SER A 143 -1.81 19.29 -20.99
N PHE A 144 -1.12 18.18 -20.78
CA PHE A 144 0.29 18.16 -20.39
C PHE A 144 1.13 17.38 -21.40
N LYS A 145 2.35 17.84 -21.61
CA LYS A 145 3.37 17.10 -22.36
C LYS A 145 4.14 16.13 -21.45
N ARG A 146 4.34 16.50 -20.18
CA ARG A 146 5.05 15.70 -19.19
C ARG A 146 4.22 15.59 -17.91
N VAL A 147 4.01 14.40 -17.40
CA VAL A 147 3.29 14.18 -16.14
C VAL A 147 4.08 13.25 -15.23
N PHE A 148 4.18 13.66 -13.98
CA PHE A 148 4.75 12.88 -12.88
C PHE A 148 3.67 12.65 -11.83
N CYS A 149 3.51 11.40 -11.38
CA CYS A 149 2.64 11.02 -10.27
C CYS A 149 3.48 10.31 -9.20
N ASP A 150 3.59 10.88 -8.01
CA ASP A 150 4.35 10.27 -6.90
C ASP A 150 3.40 9.75 -5.82
N GLU A 151 3.75 8.60 -5.24
CA GLU A 151 3.00 7.88 -4.20
C GLU A 151 1.58 7.47 -4.64
N ILE A 152 1.46 6.90 -5.86
CA ILE A 152 0.17 6.54 -6.47
C ILE A 152 -0.62 5.47 -5.71
N ASN A 153 0.00 4.71 -4.80
CA ASN A 153 -0.70 3.75 -3.94
C ASN A 153 -1.38 4.41 -2.72
N LYS A 154 -1.19 5.72 -2.51
CA LYS A 154 -1.84 6.42 -1.39
C LYS A 154 -3.33 6.66 -1.68
N PRO A 155 -4.18 6.74 -0.64
CA PRO A 155 -5.64 6.86 -0.80
C PRO A 155 -6.10 8.04 -1.68
N GLY A 156 -5.31 9.10 -1.80
CA GLY A 156 -5.63 10.24 -2.66
C GLY A 156 -5.85 9.88 -4.14
N TYR A 157 -5.25 8.80 -4.64
CA TYR A 157 -5.45 8.32 -6.00
C TYR A 157 -6.58 7.29 -6.17
N THR A 158 -7.06 6.69 -5.06
CA THR A 158 -8.00 5.56 -5.09
C THR A 158 -9.43 5.91 -4.68
N MET A 159 -9.69 7.14 -4.20
CA MET A 159 -10.92 7.46 -3.46
C MET A 159 -12.11 7.95 -4.30
N MET A 160 -12.04 7.97 -5.64
CA MET A 160 -13.16 8.47 -6.45
C MET A 160 -14.00 7.32 -7.00
N LYS A 161 -15.02 6.93 -6.23
CA LYS A 161 -15.92 5.81 -6.57
C LYS A 161 -16.80 6.03 -7.81
N ASP A 162 -17.08 7.28 -8.19
CA ASP A 162 -18.09 7.60 -9.20
C ASP A 162 -17.51 8.10 -10.55
N GLU A 163 -16.19 8.29 -10.67
CA GLU A 163 -15.56 8.92 -11.84
C GLU A 163 -14.43 8.10 -12.51
N GLY A 164 -14.28 6.83 -12.19
CA GLY A 164 -13.21 5.98 -12.73
C GLY A 164 -11.85 6.16 -12.04
N ASP A 165 -10.82 5.54 -12.62
CA ASP A 165 -9.45 5.59 -12.08
C ASP A 165 -8.85 6.99 -12.27
N THR A 166 -8.32 7.56 -11.20
CA THR A 166 -7.68 8.89 -11.24
C THR A 166 -6.47 8.92 -12.17
N LEU A 167 -5.69 7.84 -12.23
CA LEU A 167 -4.51 7.76 -13.10
C LEU A 167 -4.89 7.72 -14.57
N ASP A 168 -5.95 6.99 -14.93
CA ASP A 168 -6.44 6.93 -16.32
C ASP A 168 -6.88 8.32 -16.79
N ARG A 169 -7.59 9.07 -15.95
CA ARG A 169 -7.97 10.46 -16.27
C ARG A 169 -6.79 11.42 -16.41
N ILE A 170 -5.74 11.22 -15.62
CA ILE A 170 -4.51 12.00 -15.76
C ILE A 170 -3.79 11.61 -17.05
N GLU A 171 -3.79 10.33 -17.41
CA GLU A 171 -3.18 9.80 -18.63
C GLU A 171 -3.84 10.37 -19.89
N GLU A 172 -5.18 10.53 -19.92
CA GLU A 172 -5.92 11.20 -21.00
C GLU A 172 -5.42 12.63 -21.27
N ARG A 173 -4.87 13.32 -20.26
CA ARG A 173 -4.34 14.70 -20.45
C ARG A 173 -3.03 14.74 -21.24
N LEU A 174 -2.42 13.59 -21.49
CA LEU A 174 -1.21 13.45 -22.29
C LEU A 174 -1.49 13.23 -23.78
N GLU A 175 -2.71 12.85 -24.15
CA GLU A 175 -3.06 12.45 -25.54
C GLU A 175 -2.86 13.57 -26.57
N THR A 176 -2.92 14.83 -26.14
CA THR A 176 -2.73 16.00 -27.03
C THR A 176 -1.31 16.09 -27.60
N PHE A 177 -0.32 15.47 -26.91
CA PHE A 177 1.08 15.56 -27.28
C PHE A 177 1.62 14.17 -27.73
N GLY A 178 2.00 14.02 -28.99
CA GLY A 178 2.51 12.75 -29.52
C GLY A 178 3.83 12.29 -28.93
N ASP A 179 4.61 13.21 -28.34
CA ASP A 179 5.87 12.96 -27.61
C ASP A 179 5.72 13.10 -26.08
N SER A 180 4.51 12.84 -25.58
CA SER A 180 4.23 12.92 -24.16
C SER A 180 4.98 11.88 -23.32
N LYS A 181 5.15 12.17 -22.01
CA LYS A 181 5.80 11.27 -21.06
C LYS A 181 4.99 11.16 -19.77
N PHE A 182 4.67 9.94 -19.37
CA PHE A 182 3.98 9.61 -18.13
C PHE A 182 4.90 8.88 -17.15
N VAL A 183 5.10 9.43 -15.97
CA VAL A 183 6.01 8.90 -14.95
C VAL A 183 5.25 8.59 -13.67
N LEU A 184 5.23 7.33 -13.28
CA LEU A 184 4.53 6.81 -12.12
C LEU A 184 5.52 6.28 -11.09
N LEU A 185 5.43 6.75 -9.86
CA LEU A 185 6.30 6.35 -8.75
C LEU A 185 5.46 6.00 -7.53
N SER A 186 5.80 4.92 -6.86
CA SER A 186 5.22 4.64 -5.53
C SER A 186 6.03 3.62 -4.75
N THR A 187 5.91 3.71 -3.44
CA THR A 187 6.11 2.59 -2.55
C THR A 187 4.95 1.62 -2.74
N PRO A 188 5.19 0.31 -2.92
CA PRO A 188 4.11 -0.67 -3.04
C PRO A 188 3.35 -0.81 -1.72
N THR A 189 2.14 -1.34 -1.80
CA THR A 189 1.30 -1.74 -0.65
C THR A 189 1.01 -3.24 -0.74
N LEU A 190 -0.16 -3.61 -1.22
CA LEU A 190 -0.52 -4.99 -1.50
C LEU A 190 -0.10 -5.38 -2.93
N ASP A 191 -0.15 -6.66 -3.25
CA ASP A 191 0.16 -7.20 -4.57
C ASP A 191 -0.80 -6.72 -5.68
N ASP A 192 -2.03 -6.36 -5.31
CA ASP A 192 -3.03 -5.75 -6.17
C ASP A 192 -2.98 -4.20 -6.20
N GLY A 193 -1.98 -3.59 -5.57
CA GLY A 193 -1.80 -2.13 -5.54
C GLY A 193 -1.53 -1.53 -6.91
N GLN A 194 -1.89 -0.26 -7.10
CA GLN A 194 -1.79 0.46 -8.38
C GLN A 194 -0.39 0.38 -9.01
N ILE A 195 0.67 0.64 -8.23
CA ILE A 195 2.04 0.62 -8.76
C ILE A 195 2.45 -0.78 -9.19
N THR A 196 2.06 -1.81 -8.43
CA THR A 196 2.38 -3.22 -8.72
C THR A 196 1.67 -3.68 -10.00
N LYS A 197 0.38 -3.34 -10.16
CA LYS A 197 -0.37 -3.62 -11.39
C LYS A 197 0.26 -2.95 -12.60
N ARG A 198 0.58 -1.65 -12.51
CA ARG A 198 1.22 -0.89 -13.60
C ARG A 198 2.63 -1.41 -13.89
N LEU A 199 3.41 -1.81 -12.89
CA LEU A 199 4.72 -2.45 -13.06
C LEU A 199 4.60 -3.77 -13.82
N ASN A 200 3.68 -4.64 -13.41
CA ASN A 200 3.47 -5.96 -14.02
C ASN A 200 2.91 -5.86 -15.46
N SER A 201 2.26 -4.75 -15.80
CA SER A 201 1.76 -4.46 -17.16
C SER A 201 2.80 -3.79 -18.05
N ALA A 202 4.00 -3.46 -17.54
CA ALA A 202 5.04 -2.85 -18.34
C ALA A 202 5.55 -3.79 -19.44
N ASP A 203 5.95 -3.21 -20.57
CA ASP A 203 6.51 -3.97 -21.70
C ASP A 203 7.78 -4.72 -21.29
N VAL A 204 8.61 -4.08 -20.49
CA VAL A 204 9.85 -4.63 -19.94
C VAL A 204 10.07 -4.08 -18.54
N ILE A 205 10.51 -4.96 -17.64
CA ILE A 205 10.86 -4.60 -16.27
C ILE A 205 12.37 -4.66 -16.12
N PHE A 206 12.95 -3.62 -15.53
CA PHE A 206 14.37 -3.52 -15.23
C PHE A 206 14.59 -3.65 -13.71
N ASP A 207 15.64 -4.39 -13.35
CA ASP A 207 16.19 -4.43 -12.00
C ASP A 207 17.53 -3.71 -11.95
N PHE A 208 17.82 -3.05 -10.85
CA PHE A 208 19.17 -2.56 -10.62
C PHE A 208 20.03 -3.71 -10.10
N CYS A 209 20.90 -4.22 -10.97
CA CYS A 209 21.80 -5.34 -10.72
C CYS A 209 23.20 -4.85 -10.38
N VAL A 210 23.87 -5.55 -9.47
CA VAL A 210 25.24 -5.24 -9.05
C VAL A 210 26.18 -6.41 -9.39
N PRO A 211 27.43 -6.15 -9.81
CA PRO A 211 28.40 -7.22 -10.06
C PRO A 211 28.87 -7.84 -8.76
N CYS A 212 28.92 -9.16 -8.71
CA CYS A 212 29.53 -9.89 -7.59
C CYS A 212 31.05 -9.65 -7.57
N PRO A 213 31.66 -9.24 -6.45
CA PRO A 213 33.10 -9.00 -6.39
C PRO A 213 33.95 -10.28 -6.53
N PHE A 214 33.35 -11.46 -6.44
CA PHE A 214 34.04 -12.74 -6.53
C PHE A 214 33.94 -13.41 -7.89
N CYS A 215 32.80 -13.32 -8.59
CA CYS A 215 32.58 -14.00 -9.87
C CYS A 215 32.14 -13.05 -11.00
N GLY A 216 31.96 -11.76 -10.74
CA GLY A 216 31.54 -10.78 -11.74
C GLY A 216 30.09 -10.85 -12.18
N THR A 217 29.32 -11.87 -11.78
CA THR A 217 27.90 -12.01 -12.18
C THR A 217 27.06 -10.86 -11.67
N PHE A 218 26.32 -10.20 -12.56
CA PHE A 218 25.35 -9.19 -12.20
C PHE A 218 24.09 -9.82 -11.64
N GLN A 219 23.58 -9.29 -10.53
CA GLN A 219 22.41 -9.82 -9.83
C GLN A 219 21.65 -8.71 -9.10
N PRO A 220 20.32 -8.78 -9.02
CA PRO A 220 19.55 -7.88 -8.18
C PRO A 220 19.82 -8.16 -6.69
N MET A 221 19.81 -7.12 -5.88
CA MET A 221 19.98 -7.27 -4.44
C MET A 221 18.62 -7.38 -3.75
N THR A 222 18.34 -8.54 -3.16
CA THR A 222 17.11 -8.81 -2.40
C THR A 222 17.41 -9.15 -0.95
N PHE A 223 16.45 -8.95 -0.06
CA PHE A 223 16.61 -9.26 1.37
C PHE A 223 16.87 -10.75 1.62
N THR A 224 16.28 -11.64 0.82
CA THR A 224 16.40 -13.09 0.95
C THR A 224 17.84 -13.60 0.80
N ASN A 225 18.71 -12.80 0.20
CA ASN A 225 20.12 -13.14 -0.01
C ASN A 225 21.03 -12.60 1.09
N ILE A 226 20.48 -11.90 2.10
CA ILE A 226 21.28 -11.48 3.25
C ILE A 226 21.34 -12.64 4.26
N VAL A 227 22.55 -12.98 4.68
CA VAL A 227 22.80 -14.00 5.69
C VAL A 227 23.48 -13.38 6.91
N TRP A 228 23.16 -13.88 8.10
CA TRP A 228 23.74 -13.42 9.37
C TRP A 228 23.74 -14.58 10.41
N LYS A 229 24.58 -14.47 11.44
CA LYS A 229 24.63 -15.43 12.54
C LYS A 229 23.42 -15.27 13.47
N GLY A 230 23.04 -16.36 14.14
CA GLY A 230 21.96 -16.35 15.13
C GLY A 230 20.54 -16.33 14.55
N GLY A 231 20.37 -16.18 13.24
CA GLY A 231 19.06 -16.21 12.58
C GLY A 231 18.06 -15.25 13.24
N ASN A 232 16.86 -15.75 13.55
CA ASN A 232 15.80 -14.94 14.16
C ASN A 232 16.06 -14.53 15.62
N THR A 233 17.05 -15.12 16.30
CA THR A 233 17.41 -14.82 17.70
C THR A 233 18.68 -13.99 17.82
N ALA A 234 19.24 -13.54 16.68
CA ALA A 234 20.47 -12.76 16.63
C ALA A 234 20.39 -11.48 17.46
N SER A 235 21.46 -11.18 18.20
CA SER A 235 21.63 -9.87 18.82
C SER A 235 21.97 -8.81 17.77
N LYS A 236 21.90 -7.55 18.15
CA LYS A 236 22.25 -6.45 17.24
C LYS A 236 23.74 -6.52 16.87
N GLU A 237 24.60 -6.86 17.83
CA GLU A 237 26.04 -7.02 17.63
C GLU A 237 26.32 -8.16 16.65
N ASP A 238 25.65 -9.33 16.83
CA ASP A 238 25.79 -10.46 15.89
C ASP A 238 25.45 -10.05 14.45
N VAL A 239 24.38 -9.26 14.27
CA VAL A 239 23.96 -8.78 12.96
C VAL A 239 24.99 -7.81 12.37
N GLU A 240 25.48 -6.83 13.17
CA GLU A 240 26.47 -5.84 12.72
C GLU A 240 27.76 -6.52 12.25
N ASP A 241 28.21 -7.52 12.97
CA ASP A 241 29.46 -8.25 12.67
C ASP A 241 29.33 -9.24 11.51
N SER A 242 28.18 -9.86 11.34
CA SER A 242 28.02 -11.02 10.46
C SER A 242 27.12 -10.84 9.25
N ALA A 243 26.37 -9.74 9.13
CA ALA A 243 25.50 -9.54 7.97
C ALA A 243 26.31 -9.46 6.66
N ARG A 244 26.01 -10.35 5.72
CA ARG A 244 26.66 -10.45 4.41
C ARG A 244 25.61 -10.70 3.34
N PHE A 245 25.85 -10.21 2.14
CA PHE A 245 25.04 -10.56 0.98
C PHE A 245 25.66 -11.78 0.29
N LYS A 246 24.86 -12.83 0.17
CA LYS A 246 25.25 -14.07 -0.48
C LYS A 246 24.98 -14.01 -1.97
N CYS A 247 26.01 -14.18 -2.79
CA CYS A 247 25.87 -14.25 -4.24
C CYS A 247 25.03 -15.46 -4.67
N THR A 248 24.07 -15.25 -5.56
CA THR A 248 23.19 -16.33 -6.08
C THR A 248 23.93 -17.30 -7.00
N SER A 249 25.05 -16.87 -7.60
CA SER A 249 25.83 -17.69 -8.56
C SER A 249 26.96 -18.47 -7.87
N CYS A 250 27.85 -17.78 -7.15
CA CYS A 250 29.05 -18.43 -6.57
C CYS A 250 28.97 -18.66 -5.06
N ASN A 251 27.89 -18.26 -4.39
CA ASN A 251 27.73 -18.28 -2.93
C ASN A 251 28.76 -17.42 -2.15
N GLY A 252 29.57 -16.60 -2.80
CA GLY A 252 30.49 -15.67 -2.15
C GLY A 252 29.74 -14.69 -1.24
N LEU A 253 30.33 -14.39 -0.07
CA LEU A 253 29.73 -13.55 0.97
C LEU A 253 30.28 -12.13 0.90
N MET A 254 29.51 -11.21 0.32
CA MET A 254 29.86 -9.81 0.13
C MET A 254 29.70 -9.04 1.45
N THR A 255 30.73 -8.32 1.86
CA THR A 255 30.70 -7.39 3.00
C THR A 255 29.93 -6.11 2.67
N GLU A 256 29.62 -5.29 3.66
CA GLU A 256 28.94 -4.00 3.44
C GLU A 256 29.77 -3.04 2.56
N LEU A 257 31.10 -3.02 2.73
CA LEU A 257 31.98 -2.20 1.89
C LEU A 257 31.95 -2.67 0.43
N GLN A 258 32.09 -3.98 0.22
CA GLN A 258 31.98 -4.58 -1.12
C GLN A 258 30.61 -4.35 -1.76
N ARG A 259 29.51 -4.35 -0.95
CA ARG A 259 28.18 -3.98 -1.44
C ARG A 259 28.16 -2.54 -1.95
N GLN A 260 28.73 -1.60 -1.19
CA GLN A 260 28.76 -0.19 -1.61
C GLN A 260 29.56 0.00 -2.89
N GLU A 261 30.70 -0.65 -3.02
CA GLU A 261 31.51 -0.66 -4.25
C GLU A 261 30.73 -1.26 -5.43
N ALA A 262 30.11 -2.43 -5.21
CA ALA A 262 29.31 -3.09 -6.23
C ALA A 262 28.09 -2.26 -6.67
N VAL A 263 27.44 -1.55 -5.75
CA VAL A 263 26.34 -0.60 -6.07
C VAL A 263 26.87 0.54 -6.93
N GLY A 264 28.10 1.04 -6.68
CA GLY A 264 28.74 2.06 -7.52
C GLY A 264 28.96 1.62 -8.98
N LEU A 265 29.12 0.31 -9.19
CA LEU A 265 29.31 -0.34 -10.49
C LEU A 265 28.03 -0.96 -11.06
N GLY A 266 26.91 -0.80 -10.36
CA GLY A 266 25.65 -1.43 -10.73
C GLY A 266 25.01 -0.84 -12.00
N GLU A 267 24.21 -1.65 -12.67
CA GLU A 267 23.53 -1.33 -13.92
C GLU A 267 22.05 -1.73 -13.85
N MET A 268 21.21 -1.04 -14.63
CA MET A 268 19.82 -1.43 -14.88
C MET A 268 19.78 -2.47 -15.97
N LEU A 269 19.39 -3.69 -15.62
CA LEU A 269 19.28 -4.80 -16.57
C LEU A 269 17.82 -5.24 -16.73
N PRO A 270 17.38 -5.51 -17.98
CA PRO A 270 16.03 -5.96 -18.24
C PRO A 270 15.84 -7.42 -17.79
N ARG A 271 14.64 -7.75 -17.28
CA ARG A 271 14.27 -9.14 -16.95
C ARG A 271 14.05 -10.00 -18.20
N THR A 272 13.69 -9.37 -19.31
CA THR A 272 13.39 -10.03 -20.58
C THR A 272 14.08 -9.31 -21.73
N ASP A 273 14.49 -10.05 -22.75
CA ASP A 273 15.17 -9.52 -23.95
C ASP A 273 14.15 -9.01 -24.98
N LYS A 274 13.35 -8.00 -24.63
CA LYS A 274 12.40 -7.35 -25.52
C LYS A 274 13.06 -6.16 -26.21
N GLN A 275 13.08 -6.18 -27.56
CA GLN A 275 13.79 -5.17 -28.36
C GLN A 275 13.01 -3.87 -28.56
N ARG A 276 11.68 -3.91 -28.49
CA ARG A 276 10.83 -2.73 -28.66
C ARG A 276 9.88 -2.61 -27.49
N TYR A 277 9.94 -1.49 -26.82
CA TYR A 277 9.09 -1.18 -25.67
C TYR A 277 8.86 0.32 -25.58
N SER A 278 7.68 0.71 -25.14
CA SER A 278 7.30 2.10 -24.84
C SER A 278 6.94 2.30 -23.37
N VAL A 279 6.65 1.22 -22.67
CA VAL A 279 6.35 1.22 -21.23
C VAL A 279 7.46 0.47 -20.48
N VAL A 280 8.24 1.18 -19.69
CA VAL A 280 9.30 0.59 -18.86
C VAL A 280 8.87 0.53 -17.40
N GLY A 281 9.06 -0.64 -16.80
CA GLY A 281 8.96 -0.87 -15.37
C GLY A 281 10.35 -0.89 -14.74
N VAL A 282 10.47 -0.34 -13.52
CA VAL A 282 11.71 -0.43 -12.73
C VAL A 282 11.36 -0.81 -11.31
N GLN A 283 12.03 -1.84 -10.78
CA GLN A 283 11.92 -2.22 -9.39
C GLN A 283 13.24 -1.95 -8.67
N LEU A 284 13.14 -1.24 -7.53
CA LEU A 284 14.30 -0.89 -6.71
C LEU A 284 14.14 -1.45 -5.30
N HIS A 285 15.26 -1.82 -4.70
CA HIS A 285 15.36 -2.26 -3.31
C HIS A 285 16.21 -1.29 -2.49
N ARG A 286 15.98 -1.19 -1.17
CA ARG A 286 16.76 -0.30 -0.30
C ARG A 286 18.26 -0.63 -0.30
N LEU A 287 18.62 -1.88 -0.54
CA LEU A 287 20.03 -2.31 -0.69
C LEU A 287 20.75 -1.63 -1.86
N ASN A 288 20.03 -1.08 -2.82
CA ASN A 288 20.60 -0.29 -3.91
C ASN A 288 21.13 1.07 -3.44
N SER A 289 20.73 1.53 -2.23
CA SER A 289 21.09 2.82 -1.70
C SER A 289 22.47 2.81 -1.03
N LEU A 290 23.27 3.84 -1.31
CA LEU A 290 24.54 4.12 -0.62
C LEU A 290 24.37 4.92 0.68
N PHE A 291 23.15 5.35 1.00
CA PHE A 291 22.84 6.02 2.26
C PHE A 291 22.72 5.01 3.41
N LYS A 292 22.89 5.49 4.66
CA LYS A 292 22.83 4.68 5.88
C LYS A 292 21.65 3.67 5.93
N GLY A 293 20.48 4.07 5.40
CA GLY A 293 19.31 3.20 5.35
C GLY A 293 19.43 1.98 4.43
N GLY A 294 20.43 1.93 3.53
CA GLY A 294 20.73 0.80 2.65
C GLY A 294 21.73 -0.20 3.23
N ASN A 295 22.27 0.05 4.42
CA ASN A 295 23.22 -0.83 5.09
C ASN A 295 22.54 -2.16 5.48
N MET A 296 23.19 -3.29 5.19
CA MET A 296 22.64 -4.64 5.41
C MET A 296 22.26 -4.89 6.87
N ALA A 297 23.16 -4.58 7.80
CA ALA A 297 22.91 -4.79 9.23
C ALA A 297 21.72 -3.96 9.72
N THR A 298 21.59 -2.71 9.25
CA THR A 298 20.44 -1.84 9.57
C THR A 298 19.12 -2.45 9.07
N ILE A 299 19.10 -3.02 7.87
CA ILE A 299 17.92 -3.64 7.28
C ILE A 299 17.54 -4.91 8.05
N VAL A 300 18.52 -5.76 8.36
CA VAL A 300 18.31 -7.00 9.15
C VAL A 300 17.80 -6.68 10.57
N SER A 301 18.41 -5.71 11.26
CA SER A 301 17.98 -5.31 12.61
C SER A 301 16.52 -4.87 12.63
N ARG A 302 16.12 -4.03 11.67
CA ARG A 302 14.72 -3.60 11.52
C ARG A 302 13.77 -4.77 11.25
N PHE A 303 14.19 -5.72 10.41
CA PHE A 303 13.41 -6.93 10.14
C PHE A 303 13.22 -7.76 11.41
N LEU A 304 14.29 -7.97 12.19
CA LEU A 304 14.22 -8.73 13.45
C LEU A 304 13.33 -8.06 14.50
N GLU A 305 13.34 -6.73 14.58
CA GLU A 305 12.44 -5.97 15.45
C GLU A 305 10.95 -6.09 15.03
N ALA A 306 10.69 -6.23 13.74
CA ALA A 306 9.34 -6.26 13.19
C ALA A 306 8.75 -7.67 13.02
N ARG A 307 9.56 -8.72 13.02
CA ARG A 307 9.17 -10.09 12.60
C ARG A 307 7.95 -10.68 13.30
N ASN A 308 7.69 -10.25 14.53
CA ASN A 308 6.56 -10.74 15.35
C ASN A 308 5.34 -9.79 15.30
N ASP A 309 5.40 -8.73 14.50
CA ASP A 309 4.36 -7.72 14.35
C ASP A 309 4.06 -7.55 12.85
N LEU A 310 2.92 -8.06 12.41
CA LEU A 310 2.55 -8.09 10.99
C LEU A 310 2.49 -6.70 10.36
N GLU A 311 1.99 -5.69 11.07
CA GLU A 311 1.93 -4.32 10.55
C GLU A 311 3.33 -3.73 10.33
N LYS A 312 4.24 -3.95 11.30
CA LYS A 312 5.64 -3.52 11.17
C LYS A 312 6.35 -4.29 10.07
N LEU A 313 6.10 -5.60 9.97
CA LEU A 313 6.68 -6.44 8.92
C LEU A 313 6.21 -6.01 7.53
N GLN A 314 4.90 -5.79 7.35
CA GLN A 314 4.35 -5.23 6.11
C GLN A 314 5.01 -3.90 5.76
N ASN A 315 5.15 -2.99 6.74
CA ASN A 315 5.82 -1.72 6.50
C ASN A 315 7.27 -1.90 6.02
N ILE A 316 8.01 -2.87 6.56
CA ILE A 316 9.39 -3.16 6.12
C ILE A 316 9.41 -3.72 4.69
N VAL A 317 8.55 -4.69 4.38
CA VAL A 317 8.45 -5.25 3.03
C VAL A 317 8.14 -4.14 2.02
N ASN A 318 7.16 -3.31 2.29
CA ASN A 318 6.76 -2.24 1.39
C ASN A 318 7.79 -1.10 1.33
N SER A 319 8.20 -0.54 2.49
CA SER A 319 9.00 0.69 2.55
C SER A 319 10.51 0.46 2.47
N THR A 320 11.00 -0.75 2.83
CA THR A 320 12.43 -1.07 2.83
C THR A 320 12.79 -2.00 1.69
N PHE A 321 12.05 -3.09 1.48
CA PHE A 321 12.36 -3.98 0.36
C PHE A 321 11.84 -3.42 -0.97
N GLY A 322 10.84 -2.53 -0.96
CA GLY A 322 10.19 -2.04 -2.19
C GLY A 322 9.36 -3.12 -2.86
N GLU A 323 8.93 -4.11 -2.09
CA GLU A 323 8.14 -5.26 -2.54
C GLU A 323 6.69 -5.12 -2.07
N PRO A 324 5.71 -5.58 -2.84
CA PRO A 324 4.33 -5.61 -2.39
C PRO A 324 4.18 -6.61 -1.25
N TRP A 325 3.35 -6.26 -0.28
CA TRP A 325 2.95 -7.20 0.75
C TRP A 325 1.97 -8.19 0.14
N VAL A 326 2.35 -9.46 0.16
CA VAL A 326 1.48 -10.56 -0.19
C VAL A 326 0.92 -11.11 1.12
N PRO A 327 -0.36 -10.91 1.43
CA PRO A 327 -0.97 -11.59 2.57
C PRO A 327 -0.77 -13.09 2.36
N ARG A 328 -0.30 -13.80 3.38
CA ARG A 328 -0.03 -15.24 3.28
C ARG A 328 -1.26 -16.08 2.90
N ILE A 329 -2.43 -15.42 2.77
CA ILE A 329 -3.69 -16.01 2.28
C ILE A 329 -3.63 -16.30 0.75
N SER A 330 -2.76 -15.65 0.00
CA SER A 330 -2.57 -15.88 -1.45
C SER A 330 -1.64 -17.05 -1.79
N SER A 331 -1.34 -17.93 -0.81
CA SER A 331 -0.87 -19.25 -1.16
C SER A 331 -1.90 -19.91 -2.08
N SER A 332 -1.45 -20.52 -3.15
CA SER A 332 -2.26 -21.08 -4.25
C SER A 332 -3.60 -21.64 -3.80
N GLN A 333 -4.63 -21.53 -4.64
CA GLN A 333 -5.95 -22.07 -4.39
C GLN A 333 -5.89 -23.54 -3.87
N ASP A 334 -4.86 -24.28 -4.27
CA ASP A 334 -4.56 -25.63 -3.81
C ASP A 334 -4.11 -25.71 -2.34
N ASP A 335 -3.36 -24.73 -1.83
CA ASP A 335 -2.95 -24.70 -0.42
C ASP A 335 -4.10 -24.31 0.51
N VAL A 336 -4.99 -23.41 0.06
CA VAL A 336 -6.22 -23.06 0.81
C VAL A 336 -7.17 -24.27 0.87
N GLN A 337 -7.39 -24.97 -0.25
CA GLN A 337 -8.19 -26.19 -0.28
C GLN A 337 -7.57 -27.30 0.59
N GLY A 338 -6.25 -27.46 0.55
CA GLY A 338 -5.53 -28.40 1.40
C GLY A 338 -5.64 -28.05 2.88
N LYS A 339 -5.58 -26.78 3.27
CA LYS A 339 -5.79 -26.33 4.66
C LYS A 339 -7.23 -26.57 5.11
N VAL A 340 -8.21 -26.20 4.28
CA VAL A 340 -9.63 -26.43 4.57
C VAL A 340 -9.92 -27.93 4.70
N ALA A 341 -9.33 -28.77 3.84
CA ALA A 341 -9.49 -30.21 3.93
C ALA A 341 -8.90 -30.80 5.24
N ARG A 342 -7.77 -30.27 5.73
CA ARG A 342 -7.19 -30.65 7.02
C ARG A 342 -8.03 -30.19 8.23
N CYS A 343 -8.81 -29.12 8.08
CA CYS A 343 -9.74 -28.63 9.11
C CYS A 343 -11.08 -29.39 9.11
N ARG A 344 -11.23 -30.49 8.33
CA ARG A 344 -12.46 -31.27 8.28
C ARG A 344 -12.72 -31.91 9.64
N SER A 345 -13.87 -31.55 10.24
CA SER A 345 -14.30 -32.16 11.50
C SER A 345 -14.64 -33.63 11.31
N PRO A 346 -14.25 -34.53 12.24
CA PRO A 346 -14.73 -35.91 12.26
C PRO A 346 -16.23 -36.03 12.70
N HIS A 347 -16.77 -34.95 13.27
CA HIS A 347 -18.14 -34.92 13.80
C HIS A 347 -19.17 -34.59 12.72
N ARG A 348 -20.35 -35.19 12.81
CA ARG A 348 -21.47 -34.89 11.92
C ARG A 348 -22.10 -33.53 12.30
N LYS A 349 -22.89 -32.99 11.37
CA LYS A 349 -23.67 -31.77 11.62
C LYS A 349 -24.59 -31.96 12.82
N GLY A 350 -24.50 -31.08 13.82
CA GLY A 350 -25.27 -31.13 15.05
C GLY A 350 -24.68 -31.96 16.19
N GLU A 351 -23.63 -32.77 15.92
CA GLU A 351 -22.92 -33.50 16.98
C GLU A 351 -21.91 -32.60 17.70
N LEU A 352 -21.86 -32.77 19.03
CA LEU A 352 -20.85 -32.05 19.82
C LEU A 352 -19.60 -32.93 19.98
N PRO A 353 -18.41 -32.36 19.83
CA PRO A 353 -17.18 -33.01 20.22
C PRO A 353 -17.14 -33.25 21.73
N PRO A 354 -16.33 -34.20 22.25
CA PRO A 354 -16.09 -34.33 23.68
C PRO A 354 -15.50 -33.00 24.23
N ASP A 355 -15.69 -32.78 25.55
CA ASP A 355 -15.10 -31.64 26.29
C ASP A 355 -15.55 -30.25 25.84
N VAL A 356 -16.74 -30.13 25.25
CA VAL A 356 -17.30 -28.80 24.89
C VAL A 356 -17.56 -27.98 26.14
N VAL A 357 -16.97 -26.78 26.18
CA VAL A 357 -17.16 -25.81 27.26
C VAL A 357 -18.16 -24.72 26.87
N ALA A 358 -18.26 -24.35 25.59
CA ALA A 358 -19.17 -23.31 25.10
C ALA A 358 -19.64 -23.60 23.67
N ILE A 359 -20.85 -23.12 23.35
CA ILE A 359 -21.36 -23.07 21.98
C ILE A 359 -21.56 -21.60 21.61
N VAL A 360 -20.99 -21.16 20.52
CA VAL A 360 -21.08 -19.79 20.03
C VAL A 360 -21.64 -19.75 18.62
N ALA A 361 -22.24 -18.63 18.25
CA ALA A 361 -22.79 -18.43 16.94
C ALA A 361 -22.37 -17.09 16.33
N GLY A 362 -22.33 -17.06 14.99
CA GLY A 362 -22.22 -15.85 14.20
C GLY A 362 -23.31 -15.82 13.14
N VAL A 363 -23.92 -14.66 12.95
CA VAL A 363 -24.95 -14.41 11.94
C VAL A 363 -24.52 -13.22 11.08
N ASP A 364 -24.45 -13.44 9.78
CA ASP A 364 -24.15 -12.42 8.78
C ASP A 364 -25.44 -12.02 8.06
N VAL A 365 -25.80 -10.74 8.12
CA VAL A 365 -27.06 -10.21 7.60
C VAL A 365 -26.88 -9.79 6.15
N GLN A 366 -27.66 -10.42 5.26
CA GLN A 366 -27.72 -10.09 3.84
C GLN A 366 -29.05 -9.43 3.50
N MET A 367 -29.13 -8.80 2.33
CA MET A 367 -30.38 -8.20 1.85
C MET A 367 -31.53 -9.21 1.75
N SER A 368 -31.23 -10.44 1.35
CA SER A 368 -32.20 -11.52 1.09
C SER A 368 -32.34 -12.52 2.24
N GLY A 369 -31.57 -12.42 3.32
CA GLY A 369 -31.63 -13.36 4.44
C GLY A 369 -30.41 -13.33 5.34
N PHE A 370 -30.08 -14.44 5.96
CA PHE A 370 -29.06 -14.52 7.00
C PHE A 370 -28.19 -15.77 6.80
N TRP A 371 -26.88 -15.59 6.70
CA TRP A 371 -25.95 -16.70 6.85
C TRP A 371 -25.61 -16.91 8.31
N TYR A 372 -25.65 -18.15 8.78
CA TYR A 372 -25.29 -18.47 10.15
C TYR A 372 -24.24 -19.57 10.24
N ARG A 373 -23.47 -19.52 11.32
CA ARG A 373 -22.53 -20.54 11.69
C ARG A 373 -22.54 -20.74 13.20
N VAL A 374 -22.70 -22.00 13.66
CA VAL A 374 -22.60 -22.40 15.07
C VAL A 374 -21.32 -23.21 15.27
N ARG A 375 -20.57 -22.87 16.31
CA ARG A 375 -19.32 -23.55 16.66
C ARG A 375 -19.32 -23.98 18.12
N ALA A 376 -18.79 -25.19 18.36
CA ALA A 376 -18.48 -25.70 19.68
C ALA A 376 -17.02 -25.36 20.02
N ILE A 377 -16.78 -24.89 21.23
CA ILE A 377 -15.45 -24.59 21.78
C ILE A 377 -15.15 -25.63 22.83
N THR A 378 -13.99 -26.27 22.75
CA THR A 378 -13.50 -27.28 23.70
C THR A 378 -12.55 -26.68 24.74
N SER A 379 -12.25 -27.42 25.79
CA SER A 379 -11.40 -26.97 26.91
C SER A 379 -9.96 -26.60 26.51
N ASP A 380 -9.48 -27.17 25.40
CA ASP A 380 -8.16 -26.85 24.79
C ASP A 380 -8.19 -25.67 23.84
N ASN A 381 -9.32 -24.90 23.79
CA ASN A 381 -9.57 -23.82 22.85
C ASN A 381 -9.71 -24.25 21.37
N SER A 382 -9.84 -25.52 21.08
CA SER A 382 -10.21 -25.96 19.73
C SER A 382 -11.64 -25.57 19.40
N SER A 383 -11.92 -25.32 18.12
CA SER A 383 -13.21 -24.81 17.65
C SER A 383 -13.73 -25.66 16.50
N TYR A 384 -14.91 -26.24 16.67
CA TYR A 384 -15.56 -27.13 15.70
C TYR A 384 -16.83 -26.50 15.14
N ALA A 385 -16.96 -26.42 13.81
CA ALA A 385 -18.19 -26.00 13.18
C ALA A 385 -19.19 -27.15 13.29
N ILE A 386 -20.27 -26.96 14.07
CA ILE A 386 -21.29 -27.99 14.33
C ILE A 386 -22.57 -27.77 13.53
N ASP A 387 -22.87 -26.52 13.15
CA ASP A 387 -24.03 -26.20 12.32
C ASP A 387 -23.75 -24.95 11.46
N GLY A 388 -24.52 -24.78 10.39
CA GLY A 388 -24.44 -23.62 9.53
C GLY A 388 -25.30 -23.78 8.27
N GLY A 389 -25.68 -22.63 7.74
CA GLY A 389 -26.54 -22.55 6.57
C GLY A 389 -27.02 -21.15 6.27
N TYR A 390 -28.03 -21.06 5.42
CA TYR A 390 -28.70 -19.83 5.04
C TYR A 390 -30.16 -19.89 5.50
N LEU A 391 -30.64 -18.78 6.06
CA LEU A 391 -32.00 -18.59 6.57
C LEU A 391 -32.63 -17.39 5.85
N GLN A 392 -33.91 -17.44 5.62
CA GLN A 392 -34.60 -16.38 4.89
C GLN A 392 -35.18 -15.32 5.81
N THR A 393 -35.59 -15.71 7.03
CA THR A 393 -36.30 -14.84 7.97
C THR A 393 -35.64 -14.77 9.33
N ILE A 394 -35.98 -13.75 10.10
CA ILE A 394 -35.45 -13.55 11.45
C ILE A 394 -36.01 -14.55 12.45
N GLU A 395 -37.24 -15.06 12.20
CA GLU A 395 -37.86 -16.12 12.98
C GLU A 395 -37.11 -17.45 12.85
N GLU A 396 -36.58 -17.73 11.67
CA GLU A 396 -35.69 -18.89 11.47
C GLU A 396 -34.35 -18.70 12.22
N VAL A 397 -33.88 -17.47 12.38
CA VAL A 397 -32.70 -17.16 13.22
C VAL A 397 -33.02 -17.43 14.69
N ASP A 398 -34.22 -17.05 15.18
CA ASP A 398 -34.70 -17.37 16.53
C ASP A 398 -34.67 -18.86 16.79
N GLU A 399 -35.19 -19.66 15.87
CA GLU A 399 -35.27 -21.11 16.04
C GLU A 399 -33.86 -21.72 16.18
N ILE A 400 -32.91 -21.30 15.38
CA ILE A 400 -31.56 -21.85 15.38
C ILE A 400 -30.71 -21.32 16.54
N ILE A 401 -30.80 -20.03 16.87
CA ILE A 401 -29.89 -19.38 17.81
C ILE A 401 -30.45 -19.44 19.26
N LEU A 402 -31.76 -19.26 19.44
CA LEU A 402 -32.35 -19.16 20.77
C LEU A 402 -32.97 -20.46 21.25
N ASN A 403 -33.55 -21.23 20.34
CA ASN A 403 -34.41 -22.38 20.69
C ASN A 403 -33.73 -23.74 20.51
N LYS A 404 -32.89 -23.87 19.45
CA LYS A 404 -32.27 -25.16 19.14
C LYS A 404 -31.30 -25.61 20.23
N LEU A 405 -31.40 -26.88 20.59
CA LEU A 405 -30.52 -27.56 21.52
C LEU A 405 -29.54 -28.47 20.77
N TYR A 406 -28.27 -28.35 21.07
CA TYR A 406 -27.19 -29.21 20.60
C TYR A 406 -26.79 -30.14 21.76
N ASN A 407 -27.25 -31.38 21.71
CA ASN A 407 -27.10 -32.36 22.83
C ASN A 407 -27.52 -31.76 24.19
N GLY A 408 -28.68 -31.09 24.24
CA GLY A 408 -29.23 -30.48 25.45
C GLY A 408 -28.62 -29.14 25.85
N ARG A 409 -27.63 -28.59 25.08
CA ARG A 409 -27.00 -27.30 25.35
C ARG A 409 -27.47 -26.25 24.36
N LYS A 410 -27.72 -25.03 24.85
CA LYS A 410 -28.01 -23.83 24.03
C LYS A 410 -26.73 -23.14 23.56
N VAL A 411 -26.88 -22.32 22.53
CA VAL A 411 -25.88 -21.28 22.19
C VAL A 411 -25.70 -20.39 23.40
N TRP A 412 -24.45 -20.16 23.79
CA TRP A 412 -24.10 -19.26 24.89
C TRP A 412 -24.05 -17.80 24.46
N ARG A 413 -23.31 -17.54 23.35
CA ARG A 413 -23.15 -16.19 22.78
C ARG A 413 -23.35 -16.19 21.28
N CYS A 414 -23.95 -15.11 20.77
CA CYS A 414 -24.12 -14.88 19.36
C CYS A 414 -23.64 -13.48 18.98
N LEU A 415 -22.88 -13.36 17.91
CA LEU A 415 -22.59 -12.10 17.22
C LEU A 415 -23.43 -12.04 15.95
N ILE A 416 -24.17 -10.95 15.77
CA ILE A 416 -24.92 -10.70 14.52
C ILE A 416 -24.38 -9.43 13.87
N ASP A 417 -24.11 -9.49 12.55
CA ASP A 417 -23.72 -8.32 11.79
C ASP A 417 -24.87 -7.31 11.69
N ILE A 418 -24.58 -6.05 11.97
CA ILE A 418 -25.51 -4.94 11.85
C ILE A 418 -25.10 -3.98 10.72
N GLY A 419 -24.13 -4.38 9.88
CA GLY A 419 -23.64 -3.62 8.76
C GLY A 419 -24.67 -3.60 7.62
N GLY A 420 -25.12 -2.41 7.22
CA GLY A 420 -25.90 -2.20 6.00
C GLY A 420 -25.37 -0.99 5.25
N THR A 421 -25.40 -0.99 3.92
CA THR A 421 -25.06 0.15 3.08
C THR A 421 -26.09 1.28 3.27
N LYS A 422 -25.65 2.49 3.56
CA LYS A 422 -26.48 3.66 3.91
C LYS A 422 -27.42 4.18 2.81
N SER A 423 -27.44 3.59 1.62
CA SER A 423 -28.05 4.21 0.43
C SER A 423 -29.38 3.60 -0.06
N GLN A 424 -29.94 2.61 0.62
CA GLN A 424 -31.21 1.97 0.20
C GLN A 424 -32.18 1.85 1.38
N GLU A 425 -33.46 2.19 1.17
CA GLU A 425 -34.53 2.02 2.19
C GLU A 425 -34.63 0.61 2.73
N SER A 426 -34.41 -0.40 1.88
CA SER A 426 -34.37 -1.81 2.28
C SER A 426 -33.23 -2.16 3.25
N ALA A 427 -32.06 -1.50 3.12
CA ALA A 427 -30.94 -1.70 4.03
C ALA A 427 -31.18 -1.07 5.40
N ILE A 428 -31.88 0.07 5.45
CA ILE A 428 -32.33 0.70 6.71
C ILE A 428 -33.31 -0.22 7.43
N SER A 429 -34.26 -0.82 6.71
CA SER A 429 -35.24 -1.76 7.25
C SER A 429 -34.58 -3.00 7.86
N LYS A 430 -33.59 -3.60 7.19
CA LYS A 430 -32.86 -4.76 7.72
C LYS A 430 -32.04 -4.45 8.96
N THR A 431 -31.38 -3.29 9.01
CA THR A 431 -30.64 -2.84 10.20
C THR A 431 -31.57 -2.63 11.39
N GLU A 432 -32.74 -2.03 11.18
CA GLU A 432 -33.75 -1.84 12.25
C GLU A 432 -34.35 -3.16 12.71
N GLU A 433 -34.64 -4.09 11.79
CA GLU A 433 -35.06 -5.44 12.12
C GLU A 433 -34.04 -6.13 13.03
N THR A 434 -32.76 -6.08 12.67
CA THR A 434 -31.69 -6.65 13.48
C THR A 434 -31.57 -5.99 14.85
N TYR A 435 -31.70 -4.66 14.95
CA TYR A 435 -31.68 -3.96 16.26
C TYR A 435 -32.86 -4.37 17.14
N ASN A 436 -34.05 -4.48 16.59
CA ASN A 436 -35.23 -4.92 17.30
C ASN A 436 -35.06 -6.36 17.78
N TRP A 437 -34.54 -7.23 16.92
CA TRP A 437 -34.26 -8.62 17.24
C TRP A 437 -33.26 -8.74 18.42
N ILE A 438 -32.11 -8.05 18.36
CA ILE A 438 -31.12 -8.09 19.46
C ILE A 438 -31.79 -7.71 20.80
N ARG A 439 -32.68 -6.74 20.78
CA ARG A 439 -33.41 -6.30 22.00
C ARG A 439 -34.42 -7.32 22.48
N SER A 440 -35.11 -8.00 21.57
CA SER A 440 -36.10 -9.06 21.93
C SER A 440 -35.45 -10.30 22.53
N THR A 441 -34.15 -10.53 22.29
CA THR A 441 -33.41 -11.67 22.85
C THR A 441 -33.09 -11.55 24.33
N HIS A 442 -33.33 -10.39 24.98
CA HIS A 442 -33.16 -10.24 26.41
C HIS A 442 -34.01 -11.24 27.20
N GLY A 443 -33.36 -12.02 28.07
CA GLY A 443 -34.04 -13.05 28.86
C GLY A 443 -34.10 -14.42 28.22
N SER A 444 -33.68 -14.60 26.96
CA SER A 444 -33.67 -15.92 26.26
C SER A 444 -32.63 -16.91 26.82
N GLY A 445 -31.71 -16.45 27.64
CA GLY A 445 -30.55 -17.23 28.09
C GLY A 445 -29.38 -17.24 27.11
N VAL A 446 -29.51 -16.63 25.94
CA VAL A 446 -28.44 -16.42 24.94
C VAL A 446 -27.98 -14.97 24.97
N GLN A 447 -26.69 -14.74 25.05
CA GLN A 447 -26.12 -13.37 25.00
C GLN A 447 -25.90 -12.98 23.53
N VAL A 448 -26.76 -12.12 23.00
CA VAL A 448 -26.66 -11.63 21.60
C VAL A 448 -26.05 -10.23 21.57
N PHE A 449 -25.06 -10.02 20.71
CA PHE A 449 -24.37 -8.76 20.49
C PHE A 449 -24.40 -8.38 19.02
N GLY A 450 -24.70 -7.12 18.73
CA GLY A 450 -24.48 -6.55 17.40
C GLY A 450 -23.00 -6.36 17.12
N SER A 451 -22.54 -6.68 15.92
CA SER A 451 -21.17 -6.47 15.49
C SER A 451 -21.12 -5.67 14.19
N LYS A 452 -20.04 -4.93 14.00
CA LYS A 452 -19.78 -4.17 12.77
C LYS A 452 -18.28 -4.11 12.49
N GLY A 453 -17.91 -4.35 11.23
CA GLY A 453 -16.56 -4.10 10.75
C GLY A 453 -16.19 -2.62 10.91
N SER A 454 -14.99 -2.34 11.40
CA SER A 454 -14.48 -0.97 11.50
C SER A 454 -14.11 -0.44 10.14
N SER A 455 -14.55 0.78 9.83
CA SER A 455 -14.11 1.53 8.64
C SER A 455 -12.78 2.26 8.84
N HIS A 456 -12.22 2.22 10.05
CA HIS A 456 -10.96 2.87 10.41
C HIS A 456 -10.00 1.83 11.01
N SER A 457 -8.71 2.10 10.89
CA SER A 457 -7.67 1.26 11.52
C SER A 457 -7.90 1.19 13.03
N MET A 458 -7.86 -0.03 13.57
CA MET A 458 -7.99 -0.32 15.00
C MET A 458 -6.74 -1.05 15.47
N ALA A 459 -6.20 -0.63 16.62
CA ALA A 459 -5.04 -1.29 17.24
C ALA A 459 -5.40 -2.64 17.90
N THR A 460 -6.67 -2.90 18.17
CA THR A 460 -7.17 -4.13 18.82
C THR A 460 -8.10 -4.89 17.88
N LYS A 461 -8.15 -6.22 18.02
CA LYS A 461 -9.08 -7.07 17.25
C LYS A 461 -10.54 -6.72 17.47
N ILE A 462 -10.88 -6.35 18.72
CA ILE A 462 -12.26 -6.10 19.16
C ILE A 462 -12.26 -4.83 20.02
N LYS A 463 -13.28 -3.98 19.84
CA LYS A 463 -13.57 -2.81 20.68
C LYS A 463 -15.06 -2.73 20.94
N ILE A 464 -15.43 -2.54 22.21
CA ILE A 464 -16.82 -2.24 22.55
C ILE A 464 -17.08 -0.76 22.25
N GLY A 465 -18.01 -0.49 21.35
CA GLY A 465 -18.42 0.87 20.97
C GLY A 465 -19.26 1.56 22.04
N SER A 466 -19.44 2.88 21.87
CA SER A 466 -20.43 3.64 22.64
C SER A 466 -21.85 3.15 22.30
N PRO A 467 -22.80 3.21 23.24
CA PRO A 467 -24.17 2.83 22.95
C PRO A 467 -24.78 3.66 21.81
N ILE A 468 -25.45 2.99 20.88
CA ILE A 468 -26.26 3.65 19.85
C ILE A 468 -27.62 3.97 20.45
N GLU A 469 -27.97 5.23 20.49
CA GLU A 469 -29.21 5.72 21.11
C GLU A 469 -30.36 5.89 20.12
N ARG A 470 -30.10 5.85 18.82
CA ARG A 470 -31.08 6.01 17.74
C ARG A 470 -30.87 5.00 16.62
N THR A 471 -31.95 4.58 16.02
CA THR A 471 -31.94 3.77 14.79
C THR A 471 -31.48 4.61 13.57
N PRO A 472 -31.14 4.00 12.43
CA PRO A 472 -30.85 4.72 11.20
C PRO A 472 -31.98 5.66 10.74
N SER A 473 -33.25 5.31 11.02
CA SER A 473 -34.42 6.17 10.75
C SER A 473 -34.67 7.25 11.80
N GLY A 474 -33.80 7.36 12.85
CA GLY A 474 -33.90 8.38 13.89
C GLY A 474 -34.77 7.99 15.10
N LYS A 475 -35.39 6.80 15.13
CA LYS A 475 -36.19 6.34 16.27
C LYS A 475 -35.29 6.11 17.51
N PRO A 476 -35.73 6.51 18.73
CA PRO A 476 -34.94 6.32 19.93
C PRO A 476 -34.83 4.81 20.29
N ILE A 477 -33.66 4.41 20.77
CA ILE A 477 -33.40 3.08 21.32
C ILE A 477 -33.27 3.21 22.84
N PRO A 478 -34.35 2.96 23.62
CA PRO A 478 -34.29 3.04 25.06
C PRO A 478 -33.22 2.13 25.68
N GLY A 479 -32.32 2.71 26.51
CA GLY A 479 -31.19 1.99 27.08
C GLY A 479 -29.97 1.87 26.16
N GLY A 480 -30.11 2.30 24.90
CA GLY A 480 -29.06 2.19 23.90
C GLY A 480 -28.74 0.75 23.48
N LEU A 481 -28.06 0.59 22.36
CA LEU A 481 -27.54 -0.70 21.89
C LEU A 481 -26.03 -0.64 21.79
N ARG A 482 -25.33 -1.46 22.58
CA ARG A 482 -23.86 -1.56 22.47
C ARG A 482 -23.46 -2.48 21.33
N ILE A 483 -22.56 -1.99 20.50
CA ILE A 483 -22.06 -2.70 19.33
C ILE A 483 -20.59 -3.04 19.53
N ILE A 484 -20.22 -4.22 19.08
CA ILE A 484 -18.84 -4.67 19.04
C ILE A 484 -18.25 -4.27 17.68
N GLN A 485 -17.26 -3.38 17.70
CA GLN A 485 -16.47 -3.05 16.51
C GLN A 485 -15.40 -4.11 16.33
N LEU A 486 -15.28 -4.62 15.10
CA LEU A 486 -14.35 -5.67 14.72
C LEU A 486 -13.30 -5.12 13.77
N ASN A 487 -12.02 -5.37 14.06
CA ASN A 487 -10.97 -5.25 13.06
C ASN A 487 -11.00 -6.51 12.19
N THR A 488 -11.72 -6.44 11.08
CA THR A 488 -11.96 -7.58 10.20
C THR A 488 -10.66 -8.13 9.60
N ASP A 489 -9.67 -7.29 9.36
CA ASP A 489 -8.39 -7.70 8.79
C ASP A 489 -7.57 -8.49 9.81
N LEU A 490 -7.38 -7.98 11.02
CA LEU A 490 -6.70 -8.71 12.09
C LEU A 490 -7.41 -10.01 12.49
N LEU A 491 -8.75 -10.05 12.41
CA LEU A 491 -9.50 -11.27 12.70
C LEU A 491 -9.35 -12.30 11.59
N LYS A 492 -9.39 -11.89 10.32
CA LYS A 492 -9.12 -12.76 9.17
C LYS A 492 -7.71 -13.32 9.23
N ASP A 493 -6.70 -12.48 9.50
CA ASP A 493 -5.33 -12.92 9.69
C ASP A 493 -5.20 -13.98 10.77
N THR A 494 -5.88 -13.82 11.91
CA THR A 494 -5.89 -14.83 12.97
C THR A 494 -6.53 -16.15 12.57
N LEU A 495 -7.48 -16.13 11.63
CA LEU A 495 -8.20 -17.33 11.20
C LEU A 495 -7.37 -18.16 10.20
N PHE A 496 -6.48 -17.50 9.46
CA PHE A 496 -5.69 -18.11 8.39
C PHE A 496 -4.21 -18.39 8.78
N TYR A 497 -3.78 -17.91 9.95
CA TYR A 497 -2.44 -18.11 10.54
C TYR A 497 -2.50 -18.85 11.89
#